data_6d4fcc0425e32d581d1365318a710227
#
_entry.id   6d4fcc0425e32d581d1365318a710227
#
_cell.length_a   1.000
_cell.length_b   1.000
_cell.length_c   1.000
_cell.angle_alpha   90.00
_cell.angle_beta   90.00
_cell.angle_gamma   90.00
#
_symmetry.space_group_name_H-M   'P 1'
#
loop_
_entity.id
_entity.type
_entity.pdbx_description
1 polymer ?
#
loop_
_entity_poly.entity_id
_entity_poly.type
_entity_poly.pdbx_seq_one_letter_code
_entity_poly.pdbx_strand_id
1 'polypeptide(L)'
;MKTLGNIIGIDSERMKAAATTCRSVVAGLAIAILLPGTIVYAAGSAPVPEPRRASPTARTAEGVYNEGLALKGANQWPDAETAFREATKLKPDFPEAWSELGHALRKRGRYDDSVSAYQEALRLRPNFPQAIEYLGETYVDMGKRTEAERMLDRLRSLDPTQAAQLAQVMGGGASEY
;
A
#
# COMPACT_ATOMS: atom_id res chain seq x y z
N MET A 1 -10.59 50.69 -14.83
CA MET A 1 -10.48 51.28 -13.48
C MET A 1 -10.18 50.17 -12.48
N LYS A 2 -9.00 50.28 -11.81
CA LYS A 2 -8.60 49.71 -10.50
C LYS A 2 -8.68 48.17 -10.38
N THR A 3 -7.58 47.43 -10.59
CA THR A 3 -6.51 47.05 -9.62
C THR A 3 -7.04 46.46 -8.33
N LEU A 4 -6.85 45.17 -8.16
CA LEU A 4 -6.56 44.46 -6.92
C LEU A 4 -5.54 43.39 -7.27
N GLY A 5 -4.43 43.57 -7.11
CA GLY A 5 -3.16 43.51 -6.52
C GLY A 5 -3.07 42.63 -5.28
N ASN A 6 -2.25 41.58 -5.43
CA ASN A 6 -1.26 41.19 -4.43
C ASN A 6 -1.76 40.74 -3.06
N ILE A 7 -1.89 39.42 -2.85
CA ILE A 7 -1.59 38.77 -1.57
C ILE A 7 -1.14 37.35 -1.91
N ILE A 8 0.13 37.08 -1.88
CA ILE A 8 0.85 36.01 -1.20
C ILE A 8 2.33 36.21 -1.53
N GLY A 9 2.96 37.06 -0.72
CA GLY A 9 4.41 37.15 -0.62
C GLY A 9 4.90 35.94 0.17
N ILE A 10 5.37 34.93 -0.52
CA ILE A 10 6.16 33.88 0.10
C ILE A 10 7.62 34.26 -0.07
N ASP A 11 8.18 34.69 1.05
CA ASP A 11 9.55 35.16 1.21
C ASP A 11 10.54 34.04 0.77
N SER A 12 11.16 34.24 -0.39
CA SER A 12 12.18 33.34 -0.95
C SER A 12 13.50 33.33 -0.18
N GLU A 13 13.65 34.20 0.84
CA GLU A 13 14.87 34.32 1.64
C GLU A 13 14.93 33.32 2.83
N ARG A 14 13.84 32.70 3.21
CA ARG A 14 13.85 31.68 4.31
C ARG A 14 14.32 30.29 3.92
N MET A 15 14.49 30.01 2.63
CA MET A 15 14.98 28.70 2.17
C MET A 15 16.51 28.60 2.03
N LYS A 16 17.24 29.70 2.22
CA LYS A 16 18.72 29.71 2.08
C LYS A 16 19.50 29.53 3.39
N ALA A 17 18.84 29.46 4.53
CA ALA A 17 19.51 29.46 5.85
C ALA A 17 19.70 28.06 6.49
N ALA A 18 19.33 26.98 5.83
CA ALA A 18 19.41 25.63 6.40
C ALA A 18 20.55 24.73 5.84
N ALA A 19 21.45 25.29 5.03
CA ALA A 19 22.46 24.47 4.35
C ALA A 19 23.93 24.82 4.73
N THR A 20 24.17 25.41 5.90
CA THR A 20 25.54 25.71 6.29
C THR A 20 25.74 25.56 7.79
N THR A 21 25.96 24.36 8.29
CA THR A 21 26.74 24.13 9.52
C THR A 21 26.83 22.61 9.77
N CYS A 22 27.81 21.95 9.24
CA CYS A 22 28.47 20.81 9.90
C CYS A 22 29.76 20.45 9.16
N ARG A 23 30.76 21.31 9.28
CA ARG A 23 32.15 20.95 8.99
C ARG A 23 32.96 21.40 10.18
N SER A 24 33.08 20.54 11.21
CA SER A 24 34.11 20.66 12.23
C SER A 24 35.02 19.44 12.14
N VAL A 25 36.12 19.66 11.46
CA VAL A 25 37.29 18.82 11.50
C VAL A 25 37.94 19.02 12.86
N VAL A 26 37.91 18.02 13.72
CA VAL A 26 38.74 17.98 14.92
C VAL A 26 40.00 17.15 14.58
N ALA A 27 41.04 17.85 14.21
CA ALA A 27 42.40 17.31 14.19
C ALA A 27 42.89 17.22 15.62
N GLY A 28 42.80 16.05 16.24
CA GLY A 28 43.38 15.75 17.54
C GLY A 28 44.84 15.32 17.39
N LEU A 29 45.73 16.19 17.81
CA LEU A 29 47.19 15.94 17.92
C LEU A 29 47.41 14.88 19.00
N ALA A 30 47.87 13.69 18.63
CA ALA A 30 48.30 12.67 19.56
C ALA A 30 49.77 12.97 19.99
N ILE A 31 49.93 13.47 21.21
CA ILE A 31 51.24 13.55 21.87
C ILE A 31 51.54 12.15 22.46
N ALA A 32 52.49 11.45 21.85
CA ALA A 32 53.00 10.21 22.38
C ALA A 32 53.99 10.50 23.52
N ILE A 33 53.58 10.23 24.76
CA ILE A 33 54.47 10.16 25.90
C ILE A 33 54.92 8.72 26.05
N LEU A 34 56.20 8.46 25.73
CA LEU A 34 56.85 7.18 25.97
C LEU A 34 57.15 7.08 27.49
N LEU A 35 56.50 6.16 28.17
CA LEU A 35 56.94 5.64 29.46
C LEU A 35 57.20 4.14 29.34
N PRO A 36 58.32 3.62 29.89
CA PRO A 36 58.67 2.22 29.77
C PRO A 36 57.97 1.38 30.84
N GLY A 37 57.37 0.29 30.40
CA GLY A 37 57.15 -0.90 31.23
C GLY A 37 55.87 -0.97 32.02
N THR A 38 54.83 -1.47 31.38
CA THR A 38 53.96 -2.55 31.88
C THR A 38 53.02 -2.98 30.74
N ILE A 39 53.25 -4.16 30.18
CA ILE A 39 52.32 -4.79 29.26
C ILE A 39 51.18 -5.31 30.10
N VAL A 40 50.10 -4.53 30.20
CA VAL A 40 48.83 -5.05 30.71
C VAL A 40 48.16 -5.72 29.50
N TYR A 41 48.18 -7.05 29.50
CA TYR A 41 47.25 -7.81 28.63
C TYR A 41 45.85 -7.46 29.05
N ALA A 42 45.22 -6.55 28.34
CA ALA A 42 43.80 -6.33 28.41
C ALA A 42 43.12 -7.61 27.93
N ALA A 43 42.52 -8.33 28.87
CA ALA A 43 41.66 -9.47 28.58
C ALA A 43 40.68 -9.11 27.48
N GLY A 44 40.59 -9.97 26.48
CA GLY A 44 39.84 -9.76 25.27
C GLY A 44 38.41 -9.30 25.54
N SER A 45 38.13 -8.07 25.17
CA SER A 45 36.79 -7.64 24.88
C SER A 45 36.34 -8.49 23.69
N ALA A 46 35.44 -9.44 23.95
CA ALA A 46 34.75 -10.12 22.86
C ALA A 46 34.19 -9.05 21.92
N PRO A 47 34.34 -9.17 20.59
CA PRO A 47 33.77 -8.21 19.70
C PRO A 47 32.28 -8.12 20.00
N VAL A 48 31.85 -6.90 20.38
CA VAL A 48 30.41 -6.60 20.53
C VAL A 48 29.77 -7.03 19.21
N PRO A 49 28.82 -7.96 19.20
CA PRO A 49 28.15 -8.34 17.98
C PRO A 49 27.58 -7.07 17.38
N GLU A 50 28.08 -6.66 16.23
CA GLU A 50 27.49 -5.56 15.48
C GLU A 50 25.99 -5.84 15.37
N PRO A 51 25.11 -4.84 15.64
CA PRO A 51 23.71 -5.02 15.39
C PRO A 51 23.60 -5.49 13.95
N ARG A 52 23.13 -6.74 13.75
CA ARG A 52 22.90 -7.27 12.40
C ARG A 52 22.17 -6.16 11.65
N ARG A 53 22.84 -5.54 10.69
CA ARG A 53 22.16 -4.70 9.72
C ARG A 53 21.02 -5.57 9.23
N ALA A 54 19.79 -5.15 9.56
CA ALA A 54 18.61 -5.82 9.04
C ALA A 54 18.87 -5.96 7.55
N SER A 55 18.97 -7.19 7.08
CA SER A 55 19.04 -7.48 5.65
C SER A 55 17.96 -6.62 5.01
N PRO A 56 18.16 -6.00 3.82
CA PRO A 56 17.11 -5.25 3.17
C PRO A 56 15.89 -6.14 3.23
N THR A 57 14.91 -5.73 4.04
CA THR A 57 13.82 -6.57 4.52
C THR A 57 13.20 -7.22 3.30
N ALA A 58 13.36 -8.54 3.19
CA ALA A 58 12.75 -9.28 2.11
C ALA A 58 11.29 -8.83 2.08
N ARG A 59 10.84 -8.22 0.98
CA ARG A 59 9.47 -7.70 0.87
C ARG A 59 8.53 -8.85 1.13
N THR A 60 7.79 -8.78 2.22
CA THR A 60 6.79 -9.80 2.55
C THR A 60 5.50 -9.52 1.81
N ALA A 61 4.70 -10.54 1.56
CA ALA A 61 3.41 -10.37 0.90
C ALA A 61 2.51 -9.40 1.67
N GLU A 62 2.51 -9.49 3.00
CA GLU A 62 1.75 -8.62 3.88
C GLU A 62 2.27 -7.17 3.83
N GLY A 63 3.59 -6.98 3.77
CA GLY A 63 4.21 -5.65 3.65
C GLY A 63 3.81 -4.97 2.34
N VAL A 64 3.90 -5.69 1.23
CA VAL A 64 3.52 -5.20 -0.10
C VAL A 64 2.00 -4.98 -0.20
N TYR A 65 1.20 -5.84 0.42
CA TYR A 65 -0.25 -5.66 0.52
C TYR A 65 -0.62 -4.37 1.25
N ASN A 66 0.03 -4.08 2.38
CA ASN A 66 -0.19 -2.85 3.15
C ASN A 66 0.24 -1.59 2.36
N GLU A 67 1.33 -1.67 1.58
CA GLU A 67 1.71 -0.63 0.63
C GLU A 67 0.60 -0.39 -0.41
N GLY A 68 0.05 -1.48 -0.97
CA GLY A 68 -1.09 -1.42 -1.89
C GLY A 68 -2.32 -0.75 -1.28
N LEU A 69 -2.64 -1.02 0.00
CA LEU A 69 -3.75 -0.36 0.70
C LEU A 69 -3.51 1.15 0.87
N ALA A 70 -2.28 1.57 1.16
CA ALA A 70 -1.94 2.99 1.25
C ALA A 70 -2.09 3.69 -0.11
N LEU A 71 -1.62 3.06 -1.19
CA LEU A 71 -1.76 3.55 -2.56
C LEU A 71 -3.24 3.63 -3.00
N LYS A 72 -4.05 2.62 -2.66
CA LYS A 72 -5.51 2.62 -2.83
C LYS A 72 -6.15 3.82 -2.11
N GLY A 73 -5.77 4.08 -0.85
CA GLY A 73 -6.26 5.22 -0.08
C GLY A 73 -5.90 6.57 -0.71
N ALA A 74 -4.79 6.64 -1.43
CA ALA A 74 -4.35 7.80 -2.22
C ALA A 74 -4.95 7.85 -3.64
N ASN A 75 -5.84 6.92 -4.00
CA ASN A 75 -6.40 6.73 -5.36
C ASN A 75 -5.34 6.48 -6.46
N GLN A 76 -4.16 6.02 -6.09
CA GLN A 76 -3.07 5.67 -7.02
C GLN A 76 -3.27 4.23 -7.55
N TRP A 77 -4.32 4.05 -8.37
CA TRP A 77 -4.78 2.73 -8.81
C TRP A 77 -3.74 1.92 -9.61
N PRO A 78 -2.91 2.52 -10.51
CA PRO A 78 -1.87 1.78 -11.23
C PRO A 78 -0.81 1.19 -10.30
N ASP A 79 -0.40 1.97 -9.29
CA ASP A 79 0.62 1.55 -8.33
C ASP A 79 0.04 0.55 -7.32
N ALA A 80 -1.20 0.76 -6.86
CA ALA A 80 -1.95 -0.18 -6.03
C ALA A 80 -2.11 -1.54 -6.73
N GLU A 81 -2.47 -1.57 -8.02
CA GLU A 81 -2.53 -2.80 -8.80
C GLU A 81 -1.18 -3.53 -8.80
N THR A 82 -0.09 -2.77 -9.01
CA THR A 82 1.27 -3.35 -9.04
C THR A 82 1.63 -3.99 -7.69
N ALA A 83 1.35 -3.28 -6.59
CA ALA A 83 1.60 -3.78 -5.24
C ALA A 83 0.74 -5.03 -4.93
N PHE A 84 -0.56 -5.00 -5.20
CA PHE A 84 -1.42 -6.17 -4.95
C PHE A 84 -1.04 -7.38 -5.82
N ARG A 85 -0.64 -7.15 -7.08
CA ARG A 85 -0.13 -8.22 -7.95
C ARG A 85 1.18 -8.81 -7.43
N GLU A 86 2.05 -8.00 -6.86
CA GLU A 86 3.27 -8.51 -6.20
C GLU A 86 2.92 -9.32 -4.95
N ALA A 87 1.99 -8.84 -4.12
CA ALA A 87 1.53 -9.55 -2.93
C ALA A 87 0.95 -10.93 -3.29
N THR A 88 0.14 -11.05 -4.36
CA THR A 88 -0.41 -12.33 -4.82
C THR A 88 0.66 -13.26 -5.40
N LYS A 89 1.75 -12.74 -5.96
CA LYS A 89 2.89 -13.55 -6.41
C LYS A 89 3.72 -14.08 -5.23
N LEU A 90 3.93 -13.24 -4.21
CA LEU A 90 4.66 -13.65 -3.00
C LEU A 90 3.89 -14.65 -2.15
N LYS A 91 2.55 -14.53 -2.11
CA LYS A 91 1.64 -15.41 -1.37
C LYS A 91 0.39 -15.67 -2.20
N PRO A 92 0.40 -16.75 -3.01
CA PRO A 92 -0.74 -17.07 -3.88
C PRO A 92 -2.04 -17.41 -3.13
N ASP A 93 -1.95 -17.88 -1.88
CA ASP A 93 -3.07 -18.21 -0.99
C ASP A 93 -3.49 -17.02 -0.09
N PHE A 94 -3.52 -15.81 -0.66
CA PHE A 94 -3.88 -14.57 0.04
C PHE A 94 -5.17 -13.98 -0.56
N PRO A 95 -6.36 -14.43 -0.11
CA PRO A 95 -7.63 -14.01 -0.71
C PRO A 95 -7.89 -12.52 -0.61
N GLU A 96 -7.43 -11.84 0.44
CA GLU A 96 -7.55 -10.40 0.58
C GLU A 96 -6.76 -9.66 -0.52
N ALA A 97 -5.54 -10.11 -0.81
CA ALA A 97 -4.72 -9.50 -1.86
C ALA A 97 -5.33 -9.70 -3.26
N TRP A 98 -5.91 -10.87 -3.53
CA TRP A 98 -6.64 -11.13 -4.75
C TRP A 98 -7.89 -10.23 -4.88
N SER A 99 -8.64 -10.05 -3.79
CA SER A 99 -9.81 -9.16 -3.76
C SER A 99 -9.43 -7.70 -4.02
N GLU A 100 -8.38 -7.20 -3.39
CA GLU A 100 -7.91 -5.83 -3.59
C GLU A 100 -7.29 -5.62 -4.98
N LEU A 101 -6.62 -6.63 -5.54
CA LEU A 101 -6.19 -6.61 -6.94
C LEU A 101 -7.37 -6.46 -7.89
N GLY A 102 -8.44 -7.23 -7.66
CA GLY A 102 -9.69 -7.12 -8.42
C GLY A 102 -10.28 -5.72 -8.34
N HIS A 103 -10.29 -5.11 -7.16
CA HIS A 103 -10.78 -3.75 -6.97
C HIS A 103 -9.94 -2.71 -7.74
N ALA A 104 -8.61 -2.78 -7.66
CA ALA A 104 -7.73 -1.89 -8.40
C ALA A 104 -7.91 -2.02 -9.92
N LEU A 105 -8.05 -3.24 -10.42
CA LEU A 105 -8.32 -3.53 -11.83
C LEU A 105 -9.67 -2.95 -12.29
N ARG A 106 -10.74 -3.10 -11.48
CA ARG A 106 -12.06 -2.53 -11.74
C ARG A 106 -11.97 -1.01 -11.85
N LYS A 107 -11.30 -0.32 -10.92
CA LYS A 107 -11.10 1.14 -10.93
C LYS A 107 -10.34 1.63 -12.16
N ARG A 108 -9.60 0.76 -12.81
CA ARG A 108 -8.90 1.01 -14.08
C ARG A 108 -9.70 0.60 -15.32
N GLY A 109 -10.94 0.15 -15.17
CA GLY A 109 -11.80 -0.31 -16.26
C GLY A 109 -11.42 -1.68 -16.84
N ARG A 110 -10.52 -2.41 -16.16
CA ARG A 110 -10.06 -3.74 -16.59
C ARG A 110 -10.97 -4.82 -16.00
N TYR A 111 -12.23 -4.82 -16.44
CA TYR A 111 -13.28 -5.61 -15.80
C TYR A 111 -13.08 -7.13 -15.90
N ASP A 112 -12.65 -7.68 -17.04
CA ASP A 112 -12.43 -9.13 -17.19
C ASP A 112 -11.30 -9.63 -16.30
N ASP A 113 -10.21 -8.86 -16.19
CA ASP A 113 -9.11 -9.16 -15.26
C ASP A 113 -9.57 -9.06 -13.79
N SER A 114 -10.41 -8.07 -13.49
CA SER A 114 -11.01 -7.89 -12.16
C SER A 114 -11.86 -9.08 -11.76
N VAL A 115 -12.75 -9.55 -12.65
CA VAL A 115 -13.56 -10.76 -12.44
C VAL A 115 -12.66 -11.96 -12.14
N SER A 116 -11.58 -12.14 -12.90
CA SER A 116 -10.64 -13.25 -12.69
C SER A 116 -9.98 -13.19 -11.32
N ALA A 117 -9.58 -12.00 -10.86
CA ALA A 117 -8.98 -11.81 -9.55
C ALA A 117 -9.97 -12.09 -8.41
N TYR A 118 -11.23 -11.64 -8.52
CA TYR A 118 -12.25 -11.98 -7.52
C TYR A 118 -12.61 -13.45 -7.50
N GLN A 119 -12.64 -14.11 -8.66
CA GLN A 119 -12.86 -15.55 -8.72
C GLN A 119 -11.75 -16.31 -7.99
N GLU A 120 -10.51 -15.85 -8.10
CA GLU A 120 -9.39 -16.45 -7.36
C GLU A 120 -9.52 -16.21 -5.85
N ALA A 121 -9.90 -14.99 -5.43
CA ALA A 121 -10.20 -14.69 -4.04
C ALA A 121 -11.31 -15.61 -3.48
N LEU A 122 -12.38 -15.84 -4.27
CA LEU A 122 -13.50 -16.69 -3.89
C LEU A 122 -13.18 -18.19 -3.98
N ARG A 123 -12.25 -18.60 -4.83
CA ARG A 123 -11.73 -19.98 -4.84
C ARG A 123 -10.99 -20.29 -3.55
N LEU A 124 -10.21 -19.32 -3.04
CA LEU A 124 -9.48 -19.44 -1.77
C LEU A 124 -10.38 -19.30 -0.55
N ARG A 125 -11.34 -18.40 -0.60
CA ARG A 125 -12.33 -18.16 0.46
C ARG A 125 -13.74 -18.05 -0.14
N PRO A 126 -14.47 -19.17 -0.25
CA PRO A 126 -15.79 -19.17 -0.89
C PRO A 126 -16.81 -18.21 -0.27
N ASN A 127 -16.80 -18.03 1.03
CA ASN A 127 -17.71 -17.12 1.75
C ASN A 127 -16.97 -15.85 2.16
N PHE A 128 -16.47 -15.10 1.18
CA PHE A 128 -15.82 -13.81 1.38
C PHE A 128 -16.75 -12.69 0.92
N PRO A 129 -17.54 -12.05 1.83
CA PRO A 129 -18.60 -11.13 1.45
C PRO A 129 -18.07 -9.95 0.61
N GLN A 130 -16.96 -9.33 1.00
CA GLN A 130 -16.36 -8.21 0.27
C GLN A 130 -16.00 -8.57 -1.19
N ALA A 131 -15.43 -9.75 -1.42
CA ALA A 131 -15.10 -10.18 -2.79
C ALA A 131 -16.37 -10.47 -3.61
N ILE A 132 -17.44 -10.98 -2.99
CA ILE A 132 -18.73 -11.21 -3.65
C ILE A 132 -19.40 -9.87 -4.01
N GLU A 133 -19.40 -8.89 -3.09
CA GLU A 133 -19.91 -7.54 -3.33
C GLU A 133 -19.20 -6.89 -4.51
N TYR A 134 -17.88 -6.80 -4.46
CA TYR A 134 -17.09 -6.16 -5.50
C TYR A 134 -17.18 -6.86 -6.86
N LEU A 135 -17.31 -8.19 -6.87
CA LEU A 135 -17.59 -8.95 -8.10
C LEU A 135 -18.97 -8.60 -8.65
N GLY A 136 -19.97 -8.48 -7.77
CA GLY A 136 -21.32 -8.04 -8.13
C GLY A 136 -21.32 -6.64 -8.76
N GLU A 137 -20.64 -5.68 -8.12
CA GLU A 137 -20.47 -4.33 -8.67
C GLU A 137 -19.72 -4.33 -10.02
N THR A 138 -18.70 -5.20 -10.17
CA THR A 138 -17.99 -5.35 -11.45
C THR A 138 -18.93 -5.85 -12.55
N TYR A 139 -19.83 -6.79 -12.23
CA TYR A 139 -20.82 -7.24 -13.18
C TYR A 139 -21.86 -6.15 -13.54
N VAL A 140 -22.22 -5.27 -12.59
CA VAL A 140 -23.04 -4.08 -12.87
C VAL A 140 -22.31 -3.16 -13.86
N ASP A 141 -21.02 -2.84 -13.62
CA ASP A 141 -20.21 -2.01 -14.51
C ASP A 141 -20.06 -2.61 -15.93
N MET A 142 -20.12 -3.95 -16.04
CA MET A 142 -20.10 -4.68 -17.32
C MET A 142 -21.48 -4.80 -17.98
N GLY A 143 -22.55 -4.34 -17.34
CA GLY A 143 -23.94 -4.55 -17.81
C GLY A 143 -24.44 -6.00 -17.66
N LYS A 144 -23.73 -6.84 -16.95
CA LYS A 144 -24.04 -8.26 -16.71
C LYS A 144 -24.97 -8.42 -15.50
N ARG A 145 -26.23 -7.96 -15.67
CA ARG A 145 -27.21 -7.86 -14.57
C ARG A 145 -27.52 -9.21 -13.92
N THR A 146 -27.67 -10.26 -14.71
CA THR A 146 -27.99 -11.61 -14.19
C THR A 146 -26.90 -12.14 -13.27
N GLU A 147 -25.65 -11.90 -13.60
CA GLU A 147 -24.50 -12.29 -12.80
C GLU A 147 -24.44 -11.47 -11.50
N ALA A 148 -24.72 -10.18 -11.57
CA ALA A 148 -24.80 -9.32 -10.40
C ALA A 148 -25.93 -9.77 -9.45
N GLU A 149 -27.10 -10.16 -9.96
CA GLU A 149 -28.23 -10.70 -9.18
C GLU A 149 -27.83 -11.98 -8.44
N ARG A 150 -27.07 -12.87 -9.07
CA ARG A 150 -26.54 -14.07 -8.40
C ARG A 150 -25.61 -13.72 -7.25
N MET A 151 -24.78 -12.68 -7.39
CA MET A 151 -23.90 -12.22 -6.31
C MET A 151 -24.73 -11.60 -5.17
N LEU A 152 -25.74 -10.83 -5.49
CA LEU A 152 -26.67 -10.28 -4.51
C LEU A 152 -27.40 -11.38 -3.71
N ASP A 153 -27.93 -12.40 -4.39
CA ASP A 153 -28.60 -13.52 -3.71
C ASP A 153 -27.66 -14.25 -2.76
N ARG A 154 -26.40 -14.43 -3.18
CA ARG A 154 -25.37 -15.04 -2.33
C ARG A 154 -25.05 -14.18 -1.11
N LEU A 155 -24.97 -12.86 -1.25
CA LEU A 155 -24.73 -11.93 -0.15
C LEU A 155 -25.86 -11.88 0.86
N ARG A 156 -27.11 -11.99 0.42
CA ARG A 156 -28.28 -11.95 1.32
C ARG A 156 -28.20 -12.93 2.49
N SER A 157 -27.57 -14.09 2.26
CA SER A 157 -27.39 -15.10 3.30
C SER A 157 -26.09 -14.93 4.10
N LEU A 158 -25.10 -14.21 3.59
CA LEU A 158 -23.76 -14.06 4.20
C LEU A 158 -23.62 -12.74 4.95
N ASP A 159 -24.01 -11.64 4.33
CA ASP A 159 -23.89 -10.27 4.85
C ASP A 159 -25.04 -9.40 4.28
N PRO A 160 -26.15 -9.25 5.02
CA PRO A 160 -27.28 -8.42 4.58
C PRO A 160 -26.92 -6.96 4.33
N THR A 161 -25.89 -6.44 5.02
CA THR A 161 -25.46 -5.04 4.85
C THR A 161 -24.82 -4.83 3.50
N GLN A 162 -23.86 -5.69 3.13
CA GLN A 162 -23.24 -5.64 1.80
C GLN A 162 -24.23 -6.00 0.70
N ALA A 163 -25.20 -6.89 0.97
CA ALA A 163 -26.29 -7.16 0.03
C ALA A 163 -27.11 -5.90 -0.26
N ALA A 164 -27.42 -5.09 0.76
CA ALA A 164 -28.14 -3.83 0.58
C ALA A 164 -27.30 -2.81 -0.23
N GLN A 165 -25.98 -2.75 0.00
CA GLN A 165 -25.08 -1.89 -0.76
C GLN A 165 -25.07 -2.28 -2.25
N LEU A 166 -24.86 -3.55 -2.57
CA LEU A 166 -24.91 -4.03 -3.96
C LEU A 166 -26.28 -3.77 -4.60
N ALA A 167 -27.39 -4.02 -3.88
CA ALA A 167 -28.73 -3.74 -4.39
C ALA A 167 -28.95 -2.26 -4.72
N GLN A 168 -28.38 -1.35 -3.93
CA GLN A 168 -28.40 0.09 -4.19
C GLN A 168 -27.64 0.44 -5.47
N VAL A 169 -26.46 -0.12 -5.67
CA VAL A 169 -25.65 0.07 -6.90
C VAL A 169 -26.43 -0.42 -8.12
N MET A 170 -27.08 -1.58 -8.03
CA MET A 170 -27.90 -2.17 -9.10
C MET A 170 -29.16 -1.33 -9.41
N GLY A 171 -29.76 -0.67 -8.40
CA GLY A 171 -30.92 0.20 -8.54
C GLY A 171 -30.57 1.58 -9.12
N GLY A 172 -29.41 2.13 -8.78
CA GLY A 172 -28.96 3.44 -9.26
C GLY A 172 -28.62 3.47 -10.76
N GLY A 173 -28.19 2.36 -11.33
CA GLY A 173 -27.93 2.23 -12.76
C GLY A 173 -29.18 2.15 -13.66
N ALA A 174 -30.38 2.05 -13.06
CA ALA A 174 -31.64 1.95 -13.80
C ALA A 174 -32.33 3.31 -14.05
N SER A 175 -31.78 4.43 -13.55
CA SER A 175 -32.42 5.75 -13.66
C SER A 175 -31.83 6.68 -14.73
N GLU A 176 -30.89 6.22 -15.56
CA GLU A 176 -30.25 7.04 -16.61
C GLU A 176 -30.58 6.61 -18.05
N TYR A 177 -31.71 5.91 -18.28
CA TYR A 177 -32.19 5.63 -19.65
C TYR A 177 -33.63 6.04 -19.84
#